data_6c09c34fa1c07cb824d35dd692c15d0c
#
_entry.id   6c09c34fa1c07cb824d35dd692c15d0c
#
_cell.length_a   1.000
_cell.length_b   1.000
_cell.length_c   1.000
_cell.angle_alpha   90.00
_cell.angle_beta   90.00
_cell.angle_gamma   90.00
#
_symmetry.space_group_name_H-M   'P 1'
#
loop_
_entity.id
_entity.type
_entity.pdbx_description
1 polymer ?
#
loop_
_entity_poly.entity_id
_entity_poly.type
_entity_poly.pdbx_seq_one_letter_code
_entity_poly.pdbx_strand_id
1 'polypeptide(L)'
;MTITLKTKKLFLTILTLVLLAYILICVLLFFFQEKLIFFPEKLDTNFKFSFNQKFEEINIQTRDHTLLHGVLFTSDSSKGLIFYLHGNAGSINSWGEVAKRYTDLNHDVFILDYRGYGKSEGSIHSQEQWFEDVQSSYNEMKKKYNEDSIIILGYSIGTGAAAKIASVNHPRLLILQAPYYSLTDMMKHTYPVIPTFLLKYKFETHEYIKDCKMPVIIFHGDQDEVIYHNSSIKLKSKLKGTDTLFTLKGQQHNGITDHPEYIKMLENILK
;
A
#
# COMPACT_ATOMS: atom_id res chain seq x y z
N MET A 1 0.83 -43.15 -37.31
CA MET A 1 1.61 -43.66 -36.16
C MET A 1 0.63 -43.95 -35.01
N THR A 2 0.29 -45.19 -34.75
CA THR A 2 -0.72 -45.61 -33.75
C THR A 2 -0.07 -45.59 -32.37
N ILE A 3 -0.51 -44.65 -31.52
CA ILE A 3 -0.05 -44.52 -30.11
C ILE A 3 -0.48 -45.80 -29.35
N THR A 4 0.48 -46.52 -28.74
CA THR A 4 0.19 -47.80 -28.03
C THR A 4 -0.64 -47.53 -26.76
N LEU A 5 -1.38 -48.54 -26.28
CA LEU A 5 -2.21 -48.40 -25.07
C LEU A 5 -1.37 -48.03 -23.82
N LYS A 6 -0.14 -48.52 -23.74
CA LYS A 6 0.82 -48.20 -22.67
C LYS A 6 1.22 -46.71 -22.69
N THR A 7 1.49 -46.14 -23.90
CA THR A 7 1.84 -44.70 -24.04
C THR A 7 0.66 -43.79 -23.69
N LYS A 8 -0.58 -44.16 -24.05
CA LYS A 8 -1.78 -43.44 -23.63
C LYS A 8 -1.97 -43.43 -22.10
N LYS A 9 -1.80 -44.61 -21.47
CA LYS A 9 -1.89 -44.71 -20.00
C LYS A 9 -0.83 -43.88 -19.29
N LEU A 10 0.42 -43.94 -19.76
CA LEU A 10 1.52 -43.12 -19.22
C LEU A 10 1.24 -41.61 -19.37
N PHE A 11 0.79 -41.18 -20.54
CA PHE A 11 0.41 -39.79 -20.80
C PHE A 11 -0.69 -39.30 -19.85
N LEU A 12 -1.78 -40.08 -19.71
CA LEU A 12 -2.87 -39.77 -18.79
C LEU A 12 -2.39 -39.69 -17.33
N THR A 13 -1.52 -40.60 -16.92
CA THR A 13 -0.95 -40.55 -15.56
C THR A 13 -0.14 -39.29 -15.31
N ILE A 14 0.73 -38.87 -16.27
CA ILE A 14 1.51 -37.65 -16.18
C ILE A 14 0.59 -36.43 -16.12
N LEU A 15 -0.42 -36.37 -17.00
CA LEU A 15 -1.38 -35.27 -17.03
C LEU A 15 -2.14 -35.14 -15.71
N THR A 16 -2.56 -36.28 -15.12
CA THR A 16 -3.23 -36.28 -13.82
C THR A 16 -2.31 -35.77 -12.71
N LEU A 17 -1.04 -36.20 -12.69
CA LEU A 17 -0.07 -35.73 -11.70
C LEU A 17 0.18 -34.22 -11.83
N VAL A 18 0.32 -33.70 -13.05
CA VAL A 18 0.47 -32.25 -13.31
C VAL A 18 -0.76 -31.49 -12.83
N LEU A 19 -1.97 -31.98 -13.12
CA LEU A 19 -3.20 -31.35 -12.68
C LEU A 19 -3.31 -31.33 -11.14
N LEU A 20 -2.99 -32.44 -10.48
CA LEU A 20 -3.00 -32.53 -9.01
C LEU A 20 -1.98 -31.58 -8.39
N ALA A 21 -0.77 -31.49 -8.96
CA ALA A 21 0.24 -30.54 -8.52
C ALA A 21 -0.23 -29.08 -8.70
N TYR A 22 -0.85 -28.75 -9.81
CA TYR A 22 -1.42 -27.41 -10.06
C TYR A 22 -2.52 -27.06 -9.05
N ILE A 23 -3.46 -27.99 -8.79
CA ILE A 23 -4.51 -27.81 -7.78
C ILE A 23 -3.90 -27.59 -6.40
N LEU A 24 -2.90 -28.40 -6.02
CA LEU A 24 -2.19 -28.23 -4.76
C LEU A 24 -1.55 -26.85 -4.63
N ILE A 25 -0.87 -26.37 -5.68
CA ILE A 25 -0.30 -25.02 -5.73
C ILE A 25 -1.40 -23.96 -5.52
N CYS A 26 -2.52 -24.07 -6.22
CA CYS A 26 -3.65 -23.14 -6.07
C CYS A 26 -4.20 -23.15 -4.62
N VAL A 27 -4.31 -24.31 -4.00
CA VAL A 27 -4.74 -24.46 -2.60
C VAL A 27 -3.74 -23.78 -1.65
N LEU A 28 -2.45 -24.04 -1.83
CA LEU A 28 -1.40 -23.41 -1.01
C LEU A 28 -1.40 -21.88 -1.18
N LEU A 29 -1.51 -21.37 -2.40
CA LEU A 29 -1.62 -19.94 -2.67
C LEU A 29 -2.85 -19.34 -1.99
N PHE A 30 -3.99 -20.00 -2.00
CA PHE A 30 -5.21 -19.52 -1.34
C PHE A 30 -5.05 -19.41 0.18
N PHE A 31 -4.44 -20.42 0.83
CA PHE A 31 -4.32 -20.44 2.29
C PHE A 31 -3.14 -19.62 2.83
N PHE A 32 -2.09 -19.43 2.04
CA PHE A 32 -0.86 -18.77 2.49
C PHE A 32 -0.58 -17.42 1.81
N GLN A 33 -1.56 -16.84 1.11
CA GLN A 33 -1.35 -15.61 0.35
C GLN A 33 -0.96 -14.41 1.23
N GLU A 34 -1.39 -14.36 2.50
CA GLU A 34 -0.99 -13.33 3.44
C GLU A 34 0.53 -13.26 3.59
N LYS A 35 1.21 -14.41 3.66
CA LYS A 35 2.68 -14.51 3.75
C LYS A 35 3.40 -14.14 2.44
N LEU A 36 2.67 -14.13 1.32
CA LEU A 36 3.19 -13.75 0.00
C LEU A 36 2.91 -12.28 -0.32
N ILE A 37 1.91 -11.70 0.33
CA ILE A 37 1.50 -10.30 0.12
C ILE A 37 2.13 -9.38 1.17
N PHE A 38 2.23 -9.79 2.44
CA PHE A 38 2.68 -8.96 3.54
C PHE A 38 4.00 -9.47 4.13
N PHE A 39 4.98 -8.58 4.26
CA PHE A 39 6.33 -8.89 4.76
C PHE A 39 6.69 -8.02 5.98
N PRO A 40 6.00 -8.23 7.13
CA PRO A 40 6.22 -7.42 8.31
C PRO A 40 7.61 -7.68 8.94
N GLU A 41 8.29 -6.60 9.34
CA GLU A 41 9.31 -6.64 10.36
C GLU A 41 8.63 -6.48 11.72
N LYS A 42 8.70 -7.49 12.58
CA LYS A 42 8.15 -7.42 13.95
C LYS A 42 9.19 -6.83 14.89
N LEU A 43 8.79 -5.85 15.69
CA LEU A 43 9.61 -5.24 16.73
C LEU A 43 9.12 -5.66 18.11
N ASP A 44 10.05 -5.69 19.08
CA ASP A 44 9.68 -5.86 20.49
C ASP A 44 8.89 -4.63 20.98
N THR A 45 7.94 -4.82 21.88
CA THR A 45 7.13 -3.73 22.46
C THR A 45 7.98 -2.69 23.19
N ASN A 46 9.14 -3.09 23.72
CA ASN A 46 10.11 -2.22 24.39
C ASN A 46 11.12 -1.60 23.42
N PHE A 47 11.04 -1.88 22.11
CA PHE A 47 11.94 -1.29 21.13
C PHE A 47 11.93 0.24 21.25
N LYS A 48 13.11 0.86 21.20
CA LYS A 48 13.27 2.32 21.25
C LYS A 48 13.65 2.83 19.88
N PHE A 49 12.77 3.63 19.29
CA PHE A 49 13.10 4.33 18.05
C PHE A 49 14.18 5.40 18.31
N SER A 50 15.03 5.60 17.29
CA SER A 50 16.12 6.58 17.33
C SER A 50 16.07 7.43 16.07
N PHE A 51 15.08 8.32 16.00
CA PHE A 51 14.96 9.30 14.92
C PHE A 51 15.53 10.65 15.36
N ASN A 52 16.13 11.38 14.41
CA ASN A 52 16.67 12.72 14.66
C ASN A 52 15.62 13.81 14.74
N GLN A 53 14.37 13.49 14.45
CA GLN A 53 13.22 14.40 14.43
C GLN A 53 12.44 14.27 15.75
N LYS A 54 11.67 15.30 16.09
CA LYS A 54 10.68 15.20 17.14
C LYS A 54 9.61 14.19 16.75
N PHE A 55 9.31 13.23 17.63
CA PHE A 55 8.26 12.26 17.39
C PHE A 55 7.58 11.84 18.71
N GLU A 56 6.34 11.36 18.57
CA GLU A 56 5.62 10.66 19.64
C GLU A 56 5.10 9.32 19.13
N GLU A 57 5.18 8.28 19.96
CA GLU A 57 4.57 6.99 19.70
C GLU A 57 3.09 7.04 20.07
N ILE A 58 2.21 6.58 19.20
CA ILE A 58 0.76 6.59 19.38
C ILE A 58 0.23 5.17 19.31
N ASN A 59 -0.46 4.74 20.33
CA ASN A 59 -1.18 3.47 20.36
C ASN A 59 -2.65 3.71 20.00
N ILE A 60 -3.19 2.91 19.09
CA ILE A 60 -4.54 3.02 18.56
C ILE A 60 -5.27 1.72 18.79
N GLN A 61 -6.35 1.77 19.56
CA GLN A 61 -7.19 0.61 19.78
C GLN A 61 -8.21 0.46 18.64
N THR A 62 -8.18 -0.68 17.97
CA THR A 62 -9.15 -1.04 16.94
C THR A 62 -10.49 -1.49 17.55
N ARG A 63 -11.51 -1.68 16.70
CA ARG A 63 -12.82 -2.16 17.16
C ARG A 63 -12.80 -3.53 17.80
N ASP A 64 -11.90 -4.41 17.37
CA ASP A 64 -11.69 -5.75 17.92
C ASP A 64 -10.66 -5.79 19.06
N HIS A 65 -10.37 -4.62 19.65
CA HIS A 65 -9.46 -4.43 20.75
C HIS A 65 -7.97 -4.75 20.46
N THR A 66 -7.58 -4.95 19.22
CA THR A 66 -6.17 -5.07 18.83
C THR A 66 -5.49 -3.71 18.97
N LEU A 67 -4.29 -3.70 19.51
CA LEU A 67 -3.51 -2.47 19.67
C LEU A 67 -2.60 -2.28 18.45
N LEU A 68 -2.85 -1.22 17.68
CA LEU A 68 -1.96 -0.77 16.62
C LEU A 68 -1.02 0.29 17.13
N HIS A 69 0.13 0.38 16.52
CA HIS A 69 1.17 1.34 16.84
C HIS A 69 1.44 2.24 15.62
N GLY A 70 1.63 3.51 15.88
CA GLY A 70 2.06 4.49 14.90
C GLY A 70 3.02 5.50 15.51
N VAL A 71 3.68 6.27 14.69
CA VAL A 71 4.56 7.35 15.10
C VAL A 71 4.14 8.64 14.42
N LEU A 72 3.93 9.69 15.22
CA LEU A 72 3.67 11.04 14.75
C LEU A 72 4.97 11.85 14.85
N PHE A 73 5.51 12.25 13.72
CA PHE A 73 6.62 13.19 13.58
C PHE A 73 6.07 14.59 13.47
N THR A 74 6.63 15.53 14.24
CA THR A 74 6.13 16.91 14.28
C THR A 74 7.13 17.89 13.71
N SER A 75 6.64 18.83 12.90
CA SER A 75 7.37 20.01 12.42
C SER A 75 7.24 21.17 13.41
N ASP A 76 8.14 22.15 13.36
CA ASP A 76 8.07 23.33 14.24
C ASP A 76 6.92 24.29 13.88
N SER A 77 6.42 24.25 12.66
CA SER A 77 5.35 25.12 12.15
C SER A 77 4.43 24.34 11.23
N SER A 78 3.61 23.47 11.82
CA SER A 78 2.76 22.55 11.06
C SER A 78 1.64 23.27 10.30
N LYS A 79 1.50 22.97 9.01
CA LYS A 79 0.39 23.39 8.13
C LYS A 79 -0.70 22.32 8.04
N GLY A 80 -0.49 21.14 8.61
CA GLY A 80 -1.40 20.00 8.55
C GLY A 80 -0.66 18.69 8.69
N LEU A 81 -1.37 17.60 8.45
CA LEU A 81 -0.89 16.24 8.64
C LEU A 81 -0.75 15.50 7.30
N ILE A 82 0.34 14.79 7.13
CA ILE A 82 0.45 13.71 6.15
C ILE A 82 0.19 12.39 6.88
N PHE A 83 -0.94 11.76 6.56
CA PHE A 83 -1.27 10.42 6.99
C PHE A 83 -0.63 9.43 6.03
N TYR A 84 0.52 8.88 6.43
CA TYR A 84 1.40 8.10 5.57
C TYR A 84 1.16 6.60 5.75
N LEU A 85 0.81 5.93 4.67
CA LEU A 85 0.62 4.48 4.57
C LEU A 85 1.79 3.88 3.78
N HIS A 86 2.71 3.25 4.50
CA HIS A 86 3.98 2.77 3.97
C HIS A 86 3.84 1.56 3.02
N GLY A 87 4.94 1.23 2.34
CA GLY A 87 5.05 0.07 1.45
C GLY A 87 5.08 -1.25 2.21
N ASN A 88 5.19 -2.34 1.47
CA ASN A 88 4.94 -3.68 1.98
C ASN A 88 5.91 -4.15 3.05
N ALA A 89 7.22 -4.06 2.83
CA ALA A 89 8.22 -4.65 3.73
C ALA A 89 8.63 -3.70 4.87
N GLY A 90 9.13 -4.27 5.97
CA GLY A 90 9.72 -3.50 7.07
C GLY A 90 8.74 -3.10 8.17
N SER A 91 9.02 -1.98 8.81
CA SER A 91 8.24 -1.36 9.89
C SER A 91 8.55 0.15 9.93
N ILE A 92 7.94 0.90 10.85
CA ILE A 92 8.28 2.31 11.04
C ILE A 92 9.77 2.50 11.32
N ASN A 93 10.48 1.52 11.87
CA ASN A 93 11.92 1.60 12.07
C ASN A 93 12.70 1.87 10.77
N SER A 94 12.27 1.28 9.67
CA SER A 94 12.86 1.51 8.34
C SER A 94 12.17 2.64 7.55
N TRP A 95 10.87 2.90 7.82
CA TRP A 95 10.10 3.90 7.10
C TRP A 95 10.12 5.30 7.74
N GLY A 96 10.46 5.41 9.03
CA GLY A 96 10.37 6.66 9.78
C GLY A 96 11.20 7.81 9.20
N GLU A 97 12.34 7.52 8.61
CA GLU A 97 13.22 8.55 8.02
C GLU A 97 12.55 9.31 6.86
N VAL A 98 11.56 8.71 6.18
CA VAL A 98 10.81 9.40 5.13
C VAL A 98 10.05 10.63 5.64
N ALA A 99 9.72 10.66 6.93
CA ALA A 99 8.99 11.78 7.54
C ALA A 99 9.72 13.10 7.39
N LYS A 100 11.07 13.07 7.41
CA LYS A 100 11.88 14.28 7.25
C LYS A 100 11.57 15.07 5.98
N ARG A 101 11.28 14.38 4.88
CA ARG A 101 10.93 15.00 3.61
C ARG A 101 9.73 15.96 3.74
N TYR A 102 8.79 15.62 4.60
CA TYR A 102 7.52 16.34 4.75
C TYR A 102 7.56 17.32 5.93
N THR A 103 8.26 16.96 7.02
CA THR A 103 8.44 17.89 8.15
C THR A 103 9.28 19.09 7.77
N ASP A 104 10.26 18.94 6.87
CA ASP A 104 11.01 20.06 6.28
C ASP A 104 10.11 20.99 5.43
N LEU A 105 8.94 20.53 5.00
CA LEU A 105 7.90 21.29 4.29
C LEU A 105 6.75 21.74 5.22
N ASN A 106 6.99 21.76 6.52
CA ASN A 106 6.05 22.17 7.56
C ASN A 106 4.76 21.34 7.59
N HIS A 107 4.86 20.03 7.43
CA HIS A 107 3.74 19.11 7.64
C HIS A 107 4.14 18.06 8.66
N ASP A 108 3.28 17.85 9.64
CA ASP A 108 3.42 16.70 10.52
C ASP A 108 3.20 15.40 9.74
N VAL A 109 3.78 14.29 10.20
CA VAL A 109 3.67 13.01 9.50
C VAL A 109 3.29 11.93 10.49
N PHE A 110 2.14 11.31 10.29
CA PHE A 110 1.78 10.11 11.01
C PHE A 110 2.03 8.88 10.13
N ILE A 111 2.86 7.96 10.60
CA ILE A 111 3.13 6.68 9.95
C ILE A 111 2.52 5.58 10.81
N LEU A 112 1.73 4.70 10.20
CA LEU A 112 1.08 3.56 10.85
C LEU A 112 1.85 2.27 10.56
N ASP A 113 2.26 1.54 11.58
CA ASP A 113 2.57 0.13 11.45
C ASP A 113 1.26 -0.68 11.34
N TYR A 114 1.06 -1.37 10.23
CA TYR A 114 -0.12 -2.21 10.05
C TYR A 114 -0.13 -3.37 11.04
N ARG A 115 -1.27 -3.99 11.23
CA ARG A 115 -1.42 -5.18 12.08
C ARG A 115 -0.33 -6.22 11.77
N GLY A 116 0.44 -6.60 12.79
CA GLY A 116 1.59 -7.50 12.68
C GLY A 116 2.92 -6.85 12.30
N TYR A 117 2.92 -5.58 11.86
CA TYR A 117 4.14 -4.81 11.59
C TYR A 117 4.62 -4.09 12.85
N GLY A 118 5.93 -3.90 12.96
CA GLY A 118 6.57 -3.17 14.05
C GLY A 118 6.05 -3.58 15.42
N LYS A 119 5.56 -2.63 16.20
CA LYS A 119 4.96 -2.88 17.52
C LYS A 119 3.47 -3.18 17.46
N SER A 120 2.80 -3.09 16.31
CA SER A 120 1.38 -3.40 16.18
C SER A 120 1.10 -4.87 16.44
N GLU A 121 0.03 -5.15 17.21
CA GLU A 121 -0.37 -6.52 17.55
C GLU A 121 -1.02 -7.26 16.38
N GLY A 122 -1.27 -8.55 16.55
CA GLY A 122 -2.06 -9.41 15.66
C GLY A 122 -1.38 -9.71 14.32
N SER A 123 -2.20 -9.97 13.33
CA SER A 123 -1.81 -10.22 11.93
C SER A 123 -2.97 -9.86 11.00
N ILE A 124 -2.68 -9.54 9.74
CA ILE A 124 -3.69 -9.23 8.72
C ILE A 124 -4.33 -10.54 8.25
N HIS A 125 -5.68 -10.61 8.33
CA HIS A 125 -6.45 -11.80 7.94
C HIS A 125 -7.44 -11.54 6.80
N SER A 126 -7.82 -10.29 6.57
CA SER A 126 -8.67 -9.89 5.44
C SER A 126 -8.40 -8.47 5.00
N GLN A 127 -8.84 -8.16 3.79
CA GLN A 127 -8.79 -6.81 3.24
C GLN A 127 -9.65 -5.83 4.05
N GLU A 128 -10.83 -6.26 4.45
CA GLU A 128 -11.79 -5.48 5.22
C GLU A 128 -11.22 -5.11 6.59
N GLN A 129 -10.62 -6.08 7.30
CA GLN A 129 -9.94 -5.84 8.57
C GLN A 129 -8.83 -4.78 8.42
N TRP A 130 -7.99 -4.91 7.39
CA TRP A 130 -6.92 -3.93 7.15
C TRP A 130 -7.47 -2.52 6.89
N PHE A 131 -8.54 -2.39 6.10
CA PHE A 131 -9.17 -1.11 5.86
C PHE A 131 -9.82 -0.52 7.13
N GLU A 132 -10.44 -1.34 7.99
CA GLU A 132 -10.98 -0.90 9.27
C GLU A 132 -9.89 -0.45 10.24
N ASP A 133 -8.75 -1.11 10.26
CA ASP A 133 -7.59 -0.72 11.05
C ASP A 133 -7.05 0.65 10.61
N VAL A 134 -6.89 0.86 9.30
CA VAL A 134 -6.45 2.14 8.74
C VAL A 134 -7.48 3.23 9.00
N GLN A 135 -8.79 2.94 8.86
CA GLN A 135 -9.86 3.90 9.18
C GLN A 135 -9.86 4.27 10.67
N SER A 136 -9.63 3.31 11.58
CA SER A 136 -9.53 3.57 13.01
C SER A 136 -8.37 4.51 13.32
N SER A 137 -7.22 4.29 12.67
CA SER A 137 -6.04 5.12 12.80
C SER A 137 -6.25 6.53 12.21
N TYR A 138 -6.92 6.62 11.07
CA TYR A 138 -7.31 7.90 10.48
C TYR A 138 -8.27 8.70 11.38
N ASN A 139 -9.25 8.03 11.98
CA ASN A 139 -10.19 8.65 12.92
C ASN A 139 -9.46 9.16 14.18
N GLU A 140 -8.42 8.50 14.64
CA GLU A 140 -7.60 8.99 15.75
C GLU A 140 -6.89 10.30 15.38
N MET A 141 -6.33 10.37 14.17
CA MET A 141 -5.69 11.60 13.68
C MET A 141 -6.70 12.74 13.47
N LYS A 142 -7.94 12.47 13.08
CA LYS A 142 -8.99 13.50 12.98
C LYS A 142 -9.36 14.13 14.33
N LYS A 143 -9.02 13.53 15.46
CA LYS A 143 -9.19 14.18 16.77
C LYS A 143 -8.13 15.26 17.03
N LYS A 144 -6.96 15.15 16.38
CA LYS A 144 -5.83 16.06 16.54
C LYS A 144 -5.76 17.12 15.43
N TYR A 145 -6.26 16.83 14.22
CA TYR A 145 -6.15 17.66 13.02
C TYR A 145 -7.52 17.86 12.36
N ASN A 146 -7.76 19.07 11.81
CA ASN A 146 -8.90 19.28 10.95
C ASN A 146 -8.74 18.45 9.68
N GLU A 147 -9.82 17.80 9.24
CA GLU A 147 -9.76 16.86 8.12
C GLU A 147 -9.35 17.53 6.79
N ASP A 148 -9.73 18.78 6.59
CA ASP A 148 -9.35 19.62 5.45
C ASP A 148 -7.86 20.04 5.44
N SER A 149 -7.13 19.76 6.52
CA SER A 149 -5.67 19.89 6.61
C SER A 149 -4.92 18.56 6.54
N ILE A 150 -5.64 17.44 6.41
CA ILE A 150 -5.03 16.11 6.29
C ILE A 150 -4.81 15.76 4.81
N ILE A 151 -3.62 15.32 4.51
CA ILE A 151 -3.25 14.71 3.22
C ILE A 151 -3.04 13.21 3.47
N ILE A 152 -3.75 12.38 2.73
CA ILE A 152 -3.49 10.94 2.75
C ILE A 152 -2.43 10.62 1.70
N LEU A 153 -1.38 9.93 2.10
CA LEU A 153 -0.33 9.48 1.21
C LEU A 153 -0.15 7.96 1.33
N GLY A 154 -0.22 7.26 0.22
CA GLY A 154 0.07 5.83 0.14
C GLY A 154 1.26 5.54 -0.74
N TYR A 155 2.10 4.60 -0.32
CA TYR A 155 3.23 4.10 -1.11
C TYR A 155 3.05 2.61 -1.41
N SER A 156 3.19 2.21 -2.69
CA SER A 156 3.13 0.81 -3.11
C SER A 156 1.85 0.12 -2.60
N ILE A 157 1.94 -0.94 -1.78
CA ILE A 157 0.77 -1.63 -1.23
C ILE A 157 -0.14 -0.68 -0.43
N GLY A 158 0.43 0.32 0.25
CA GLY A 158 -0.33 1.33 1.00
C GLY A 158 -1.27 2.17 0.15
N THR A 159 -1.06 2.24 -1.18
CA THR A 159 -1.89 3.03 -2.10
C THR A 159 -3.34 2.56 -2.16
N GLY A 160 -3.59 1.26 -2.04
CA GLY A 160 -4.96 0.72 -2.02
C GLY A 160 -5.73 1.15 -0.78
N ALA A 161 -5.10 1.07 0.41
CA ALA A 161 -5.72 1.55 1.64
C ALA A 161 -5.87 3.08 1.62
N ALA A 162 -4.87 3.83 1.14
CA ALA A 162 -4.93 5.28 0.98
C ALA A 162 -6.13 5.70 0.11
N ALA A 163 -6.30 5.09 -1.05
CA ALA A 163 -7.43 5.35 -1.94
C ALA A 163 -8.77 4.97 -1.30
N LYS A 164 -8.83 3.81 -0.61
CA LYS A 164 -10.04 3.37 0.10
C LYS A 164 -10.45 4.34 1.19
N ILE A 165 -9.52 4.78 2.04
CA ILE A 165 -9.82 5.73 3.13
C ILE A 165 -10.20 7.10 2.55
N ALA A 166 -9.52 7.58 1.52
CA ALA A 166 -9.86 8.84 0.86
C ALA A 166 -11.24 8.80 0.19
N SER A 167 -11.68 7.64 -0.33
CA SER A 167 -13.00 7.50 -0.98
C SER A 167 -14.19 7.64 -0.05
N VAL A 168 -14.00 7.43 1.26
CA VAL A 168 -15.08 7.46 2.28
C VAL A 168 -14.91 8.58 3.31
N ASN A 169 -13.89 9.42 3.14
CA ASN A 169 -13.57 10.56 4.00
C ASN A 169 -13.34 11.83 3.14
N HIS A 170 -12.98 12.96 3.77
CA HIS A 170 -12.84 14.26 3.10
C HIS A 170 -11.46 14.91 3.38
N PRO A 171 -10.33 14.20 3.17
CA PRO A 171 -9.02 14.81 3.33
C PRO A 171 -8.80 15.92 2.29
N ARG A 172 -7.83 16.79 2.54
CA ARG A 172 -7.44 17.87 1.61
C ARG A 172 -6.97 17.33 0.25
N LEU A 173 -6.23 16.20 0.26
CA LEU A 173 -5.53 15.67 -0.91
C LEU A 173 -5.25 14.17 -0.73
N LEU A 174 -5.25 13.42 -1.83
CA LEU A 174 -4.73 12.06 -1.91
C LEU A 174 -3.48 12.03 -2.79
N ILE A 175 -2.36 11.53 -2.24
CA ILE A 175 -1.11 11.29 -2.98
C ILE A 175 -0.86 9.78 -3.04
N LEU A 176 -0.64 9.25 -4.23
CA LEU A 176 -0.32 7.85 -4.48
C LEU A 176 1.06 7.71 -5.12
N GLN A 177 1.97 7.01 -4.47
CA GLN A 177 3.32 6.72 -4.99
C GLN A 177 3.40 5.27 -5.43
N ALA A 178 3.74 5.04 -6.70
CA ALA A 178 3.78 3.72 -7.34
C ALA A 178 2.49 2.90 -7.10
N PRO A 179 1.29 3.40 -7.46
CA PRO A 179 0.07 2.67 -7.22
C PRO A 179 -0.13 1.55 -8.23
N TYR A 180 -0.76 0.47 -7.76
CA TYR A 180 -1.33 -0.57 -8.62
C TYR A 180 -2.78 -0.22 -9.02
N TYR A 181 -3.21 -0.69 -10.19
CA TYR A 181 -4.61 -0.58 -10.63
C TYR A 181 -5.56 -1.41 -9.74
N SER A 182 -5.17 -2.65 -9.49
CA SER A 182 -5.70 -3.58 -8.47
C SER A 182 -4.73 -4.74 -8.29
N LEU A 183 -4.76 -5.47 -7.16
CA LEU A 183 -3.97 -6.69 -7.05
C LEU A 183 -4.45 -7.79 -8.01
N THR A 184 -5.74 -7.79 -8.38
CA THR A 184 -6.26 -8.67 -9.42
C THR A 184 -5.59 -8.40 -10.77
N ASP A 185 -5.37 -7.14 -11.13
CA ASP A 185 -4.68 -6.73 -12.36
C ASP A 185 -3.20 -7.09 -12.32
N MET A 186 -2.54 -6.85 -11.17
CA MET A 186 -1.15 -7.25 -10.93
C MET A 186 -0.96 -8.76 -11.06
N MET A 187 -1.86 -9.54 -10.45
CA MET A 187 -1.82 -11.01 -10.52
C MET A 187 -1.97 -11.50 -11.97
N LYS A 188 -2.91 -10.94 -12.75
CA LYS A 188 -3.07 -11.29 -14.17
C LYS A 188 -1.83 -10.96 -15.00
N HIS A 189 -1.15 -9.85 -14.67
CA HIS A 189 0.05 -9.43 -15.38
C HIS A 189 1.23 -10.34 -15.07
N THR A 190 1.45 -10.65 -13.79
CA THR A 190 2.66 -11.37 -13.32
C THR A 190 2.48 -12.89 -13.35
N TYR A 191 1.27 -13.38 -13.05
CA TYR A 191 0.95 -14.81 -12.92
C TYR A 191 -0.28 -15.20 -13.74
N PRO A 192 -0.27 -15.09 -15.08
CA PRO A 192 -1.45 -15.25 -15.93
C PRO A 192 -2.09 -16.65 -15.87
N VAL A 193 -1.33 -17.66 -15.41
CA VAL A 193 -1.83 -19.03 -15.27
C VAL A 193 -2.56 -19.31 -13.94
N ILE A 194 -2.48 -18.37 -12.98
CA ILE A 194 -3.13 -18.52 -11.68
C ILE A 194 -4.52 -17.85 -11.72
N PRO A 195 -5.60 -18.58 -11.36
CA PRO A 195 -6.96 -18.02 -11.39
C PRO A 195 -7.15 -16.90 -10.38
N THR A 196 -7.61 -15.76 -10.84
CA THR A 196 -7.74 -14.54 -10.01
C THR A 196 -8.83 -14.64 -8.93
N PHE A 197 -9.77 -15.59 -9.04
CA PHE A 197 -10.77 -15.82 -7.99
C PHE A 197 -10.18 -16.37 -6.68
N LEU A 198 -8.94 -16.87 -6.72
CA LEU A 198 -8.21 -17.30 -5.52
C LEU A 198 -7.73 -16.12 -4.66
N LEU A 199 -7.67 -14.91 -5.23
CA LEU A 199 -7.18 -13.73 -4.53
C LEU A 199 -8.23 -13.21 -3.55
N LYS A 200 -7.92 -13.22 -2.25
CA LYS A 200 -8.75 -12.64 -1.18
C LYS A 200 -8.61 -11.10 -1.12
N TYR A 201 -7.40 -10.60 -1.40
CA TYR A 201 -7.05 -9.18 -1.36
C TYR A 201 -7.06 -8.60 -2.76
N LYS A 202 -8.16 -7.98 -3.15
CA LYS A 202 -8.30 -7.41 -4.50
C LYS A 202 -7.71 -6.01 -4.61
N PHE A 203 -7.81 -5.22 -3.54
CA PHE A 203 -7.33 -3.84 -3.45
C PHE A 203 -7.63 -3.04 -4.73
N GLU A 204 -8.89 -2.79 -4.97
CA GLU A 204 -9.39 -2.21 -6.24
C GLU A 204 -9.20 -0.68 -6.25
N THR A 205 -7.95 -0.22 -6.29
CA THR A 205 -7.59 1.22 -6.30
C THR A 205 -8.37 1.99 -7.35
N HIS A 206 -8.57 1.41 -8.54
CA HIS A 206 -9.31 2.00 -9.65
C HIS A 206 -10.79 2.24 -9.37
N GLU A 207 -11.39 1.51 -8.46
CA GLU A 207 -12.76 1.77 -8.00
C GLU A 207 -12.77 2.87 -6.94
N TYR A 208 -11.87 2.81 -5.97
CA TYR A 208 -11.84 3.76 -4.86
C TYR A 208 -11.58 5.19 -5.32
N ILE A 209 -10.66 5.41 -6.28
CA ILE A 209 -10.34 6.77 -6.74
C ILE A 209 -11.51 7.47 -7.43
N LYS A 210 -12.49 6.75 -7.98
CA LYS A 210 -13.69 7.34 -8.58
C LYS A 210 -14.55 8.08 -7.55
N ASP A 211 -14.54 7.60 -6.30
CA ASP A 211 -15.34 8.15 -5.20
C ASP A 211 -14.60 9.24 -4.42
N CYS A 212 -13.30 9.44 -4.67
CA CYS A 212 -12.52 10.49 -4.08
C CYS A 212 -13.03 11.87 -4.51
N LYS A 213 -13.38 12.74 -3.56
CA LYS A 213 -13.87 14.11 -3.83
C LYS A 213 -12.75 15.13 -3.92
N MET A 214 -11.67 14.93 -3.17
CA MET A 214 -10.46 15.74 -3.19
C MET A 214 -9.63 15.50 -4.47
N PRO A 215 -8.66 16.38 -4.80
CA PRO A 215 -7.68 16.09 -5.84
C PRO A 215 -6.91 14.79 -5.55
N VAL A 216 -6.56 14.06 -6.61
CA VAL A 216 -5.72 12.85 -6.57
C VAL A 216 -4.46 13.11 -7.38
N ILE A 217 -3.30 12.91 -6.76
CA ILE A 217 -2.01 13.06 -7.41
C ILE A 217 -1.27 11.72 -7.38
N ILE A 218 -0.86 11.26 -8.54
CA ILE A 218 -0.13 10.01 -8.71
C ILE A 218 1.31 10.33 -9.13
N PHE A 219 2.27 9.70 -8.46
CA PHE A 219 3.68 9.66 -8.87
C PHE A 219 4.07 8.23 -9.16
N HIS A 220 4.64 7.96 -10.33
CA HIS A 220 5.08 6.61 -10.69
C HIS A 220 6.33 6.66 -11.57
N GLY A 221 7.30 5.81 -11.25
CA GLY A 221 8.51 5.65 -12.06
C GLY A 221 8.24 4.87 -13.36
N ASP A 222 8.83 5.31 -14.47
CA ASP A 222 8.68 4.62 -15.76
C ASP A 222 9.53 3.33 -15.86
N GLN A 223 10.45 3.11 -14.91
CA GLN A 223 11.31 1.93 -14.79
C GLN A 223 10.94 1.08 -13.56
N ASP A 224 9.70 1.19 -13.06
CA ASP A 224 9.24 0.41 -11.91
C ASP A 224 9.09 -1.07 -12.30
N GLU A 225 9.93 -1.91 -11.70
CA GLU A 225 10.00 -3.36 -11.93
C GLU A 225 9.10 -4.17 -10.98
N VAL A 226 8.52 -3.53 -9.96
CA VAL A 226 7.63 -4.18 -8.97
C VAL A 226 6.17 -3.96 -9.35
N ILE A 227 5.76 -2.70 -9.52
CA ILE A 227 4.44 -2.33 -10.00
C ILE A 227 4.60 -1.67 -11.36
N TYR A 228 4.30 -2.42 -12.41
CA TYR A 228 4.50 -1.94 -13.78
C TYR A 228 3.79 -0.60 -14.04
N HIS A 229 4.51 0.37 -14.62
CA HIS A 229 4.06 1.75 -14.82
C HIS A 229 2.69 1.87 -15.53
N ASN A 230 2.37 0.93 -16.44
CA ASN A 230 1.07 0.92 -17.13
C ASN A 230 -0.12 0.77 -16.15
N SER A 231 0.11 0.35 -14.91
CA SER A 231 -0.89 0.36 -13.84
C SER A 231 -1.41 1.79 -13.60
N SER A 232 -0.52 2.77 -13.48
CA SER A 232 -0.88 4.20 -13.35
C SER A 232 -1.46 4.79 -14.65
N ILE A 233 -1.02 4.33 -15.81
CA ILE A 233 -1.64 4.73 -17.09
C ILE A 233 -3.10 4.27 -17.14
N LYS A 234 -3.40 3.06 -16.68
CA LYS A 234 -4.79 2.59 -16.53
C LYS A 234 -5.58 3.44 -15.54
N LEU A 235 -4.98 3.77 -14.37
CA LEU A 235 -5.61 4.63 -13.36
C LEU A 235 -5.92 6.01 -13.92
N LYS A 236 -5.08 6.57 -14.79
CA LYS A 236 -5.30 7.87 -15.43
C LYS A 236 -6.68 7.98 -16.10
N SER A 237 -7.20 6.88 -16.66
CA SER A 237 -8.54 6.85 -17.26
C SER A 237 -9.69 7.00 -16.25
N LYS A 238 -9.40 6.92 -14.94
CA LYS A 238 -10.36 7.05 -13.84
C LYS A 238 -10.24 8.39 -13.11
N LEU A 239 -9.22 9.17 -13.44
CA LEU A 239 -8.95 10.48 -12.83
C LEU A 239 -9.92 11.53 -13.37
N LYS A 240 -10.28 12.48 -12.52
CA LYS A 240 -11.09 13.67 -12.88
C LYS A 240 -10.18 14.85 -13.27
N GLY A 241 -10.75 15.94 -13.76
CA GLY A 241 -9.98 17.07 -14.29
C GLY A 241 -9.05 17.77 -13.31
N THR A 242 -9.27 17.59 -12.00
CA THR A 242 -8.39 18.14 -10.93
C THR A 242 -7.23 17.23 -10.56
N ASP A 243 -7.22 16.00 -11.09
CA ASP A 243 -6.25 14.96 -10.75
C ASP A 243 -5.08 14.96 -11.72
N THR A 244 -3.92 14.48 -11.26
CA THR A 244 -2.70 14.50 -12.07
C THR A 244 -1.89 13.21 -11.90
N LEU A 245 -1.32 12.72 -13.00
CA LEU A 245 -0.31 11.67 -13.01
C LEU A 245 1.04 12.27 -13.44
N PHE A 246 2.02 12.21 -12.56
CA PHE A 246 3.43 12.51 -12.84
C PHE A 246 4.19 11.21 -13.09
N THR A 247 4.76 11.08 -14.30
CA THR A 247 5.66 9.97 -14.62
C THR A 247 7.09 10.42 -14.35
N LEU A 248 7.75 9.77 -13.40
CA LEU A 248 9.14 10.07 -13.00
C LEU A 248 10.09 9.29 -13.91
N LYS A 249 10.84 10.01 -14.75
CA LYS A 249 11.69 9.41 -15.77
C LYS A 249 12.93 8.74 -15.16
N GLY A 250 13.16 7.48 -15.51
CA GLY A 250 14.29 6.67 -15.03
C GLY A 250 14.10 6.16 -13.60
N GLN A 251 12.97 6.48 -12.94
CA GLN A 251 12.69 6.08 -11.57
C GLN A 251 12.22 4.62 -11.52
N GLN A 252 12.88 3.82 -10.66
CA GLN A 252 12.46 2.49 -10.27
C GLN A 252 11.39 2.51 -9.16
N HIS A 253 11.05 1.33 -8.60
CA HIS A 253 10.05 1.24 -7.55
C HIS A 253 10.44 2.00 -6.28
N ASN A 254 11.67 1.81 -5.81
CA ASN A 254 12.16 2.42 -4.57
C ASN A 254 12.79 3.79 -4.85
N GLY A 255 12.78 4.69 -3.83
CA GLY A 255 13.45 5.99 -3.90
C GLY A 255 12.65 7.10 -4.58
N ILE A 256 11.34 6.94 -4.80
CA ILE A 256 10.46 8.00 -5.36
C ILE A 256 10.59 9.31 -4.56
N THR A 257 10.66 9.22 -3.24
CA THR A 257 10.78 10.39 -2.34
C THR A 257 12.06 11.19 -2.51
N ASP A 258 13.09 10.59 -3.12
CA ASP A 258 14.39 11.24 -3.36
C ASP A 258 14.56 11.70 -4.82
N HIS A 259 13.60 11.39 -5.68
CA HIS A 259 13.65 11.82 -7.08
C HIS A 259 13.51 13.35 -7.20
N PRO A 260 14.41 14.04 -7.94
CA PRO A 260 14.41 15.52 -8.01
C PRO A 260 13.10 16.14 -8.49
N GLU A 261 12.45 15.50 -9.47
CA GLU A 261 11.16 15.97 -9.98
C GLU A 261 10.04 15.79 -8.94
N TYR A 262 10.04 14.66 -8.19
CA TYR A 262 9.10 14.46 -7.08
C TYR A 262 9.25 15.55 -6.03
N ILE A 263 10.47 15.86 -5.59
CA ILE A 263 10.77 16.89 -4.60
C ILE A 263 10.23 18.25 -5.06
N LYS A 264 10.57 18.65 -6.28
CA LYS A 264 10.12 19.92 -6.87
C LYS A 264 8.60 20.03 -6.95
N MET A 265 7.91 18.96 -7.36
CA MET A 265 6.45 18.96 -7.45
C MET A 265 5.82 18.96 -6.05
N LEU A 266 6.37 18.19 -5.11
CA LEU A 266 5.89 18.14 -3.73
C LEU A 266 5.96 19.50 -3.05
N GLU A 267 7.05 20.24 -3.22
CA GLU A 267 7.19 21.63 -2.72
C GLU A 267 6.09 22.55 -3.24
N ASN A 268 5.65 22.39 -4.49
CA ASN A 268 4.57 23.19 -5.05
C ASN A 268 3.19 22.77 -4.55
N ILE A 269 2.99 21.46 -4.29
CA ILE A 269 1.74 20.89 -3.81
C ILE A 269 1.50 21.24 -2.33
N LEU A 270 2.57 21.29 -1.52
CA LEU A 270 2.51 21.51 -0.08
C LEU A 270 2.67 22.99 0.36
N LYS A 271 2.85 23.90 -0.58
CA LYS A 271 2.82 25.34 -0.29
C LYS A 271 1.43 25.80 0.12
#